data_1c963751fd32a3cbc62aa35b701f9bda
#
_entry.id   1c963751fd32a3cbc62aa35b701f9bda
#
_cell.length_a   1.000
_cell.length_b   1.000
_cell.length_c   1.000
_cell.angle_alpha   90.00
_cell.angle_beta   90.00
_cell.angle_gamma   90.00
#
_symmetry.space_group_name_H-M   'P 1'
#
loop_
_entity.id
_entity.type
_entity.pdbx_description
1 polymer ?
#
loop_
_entity_poly.entity_id
_entity_poly.type
_entity_poly.pdbx_seq_one_letter_code
_entity_poly.pdbx_strand_id
1 'polypeptide(L)'
;MCTAATYRTKDFYFGRTLDYESSYGEEVTITPRSYPFRFRAGGTLERHYAMIGMAHVADGYPLYYEAVNEKGLGMAGLNFVGNAVYHPADPDKGGVPVPSFEFIPWMLSRCATVEEARSALDRVNLTPEPFSPRFPPSQLHWIIADRDGCIVVESVRDGLRVYDNPAGVLTNNPPFDAQMFNLNNYMALSPSQPKNTFSDKLDLSCYSRGMGALGLPGDLSSQSRFVRAAFVRLNSRSGDSEEESVSQFFHILGSVDQQRGCCEVEPGAYEYTIYTSCCNADRGIYYYTTYGNHQITAVDMRRAPLDGADLIRYPLVTGEQVRFLN
;
A
#
# COMPACT_ATOMS: atom_id res chain seq x y z
N MET A 1 7.40 1.02 -9.42
CA MET A 1 7.56 1.47 -7.98
C MET A 1 6.19 1.57 -7.31
N CYS A 2 6.11 1.96 -6.04
CA CYS A 2 4.82 2.00 -5.33
C CYS A 2 4.94 2.85 -4.06
N THR A 3 3.82 3.38 -3.57
CA THR A 3 3.74 4.01 -2.25
C THR A 3 2.45 3.59 -1.58
N ALA A 4 2.52 3.04 -0.36
CA ALA A 4 1.35 2.77 0.47
C ALA A 4 1.31 3.74 1.65
N ALA A 5 0.11 4.10 2.08
CA ALA A 5 -0.11 4.99 3.20
C ALA A 5 -1.32 4.56 4.04
N THR A 6 -1.30 5.00 5.29
CA THR A 6 -2.44 4.96 6.20
C THR A 6 -2.89 6.38 6.52
N TYR A 7 -4.16 6.57 6.85
CA TYR A 7 -4.65 7.85 7.36
C TYR A 7 -5.78 7.60 8.35
N ARG A 8 -5.86 8.39 9.39
CA ARG A 8 -6.88 8.24 10.42
C ARG A 8 -7.54 9.59 10.70
N THR A 9 -8.84 9.61 10.57
CA THR A 9 -9.73 10.68 11.03
C THR A 9 -10.71 10.06 12.03
N LYS A 10 -12.01 10.15 11.80
CA LYS A 10 -13.01 9.36 12.49
C LYS A 10 -12.88 7.87 12.16
N ASP A 11 -12.72 7.57 10.87
CA ASP A 11 -12.50 6.22 10.36
C ASP A 11 -11.01 6.03 9.99
N PHE A 12 -10.61 4.77 9.78
CA PHE A 12 -9.27 4.39 9.36
C PHE A 12 -9.25 4.12 7.84
N TYR A 13 -8.25 4.68 7.16
CA TYR A 13 -8.06 4.59 5.72
C TYR A 13 -6.70 3.95 5.40
N PHE A 14 -6.73 3.05 4.42
CA PHE A 14 -5.56 2.32 3.93
C PHE A 14 -5.58 2.28 2.41
N GLY A 15 -4.45 2.49 1.75
CA GLY A 15 -4.37 2.41 0.29
C GLY A 15 -2.97 2.66 -0.24
N ARG A 16 -2.86 2.67 -1.58
CA ARG A 16 -1.57 2.78 -2.26
C ARG A 16 -1.65 3.42 -3.63
N THR A 17 -0.49 3.79 -4.19
CA THR A 17 -0.29 3.91 -5.64
C THR A 17 0.31 2.61 -6.18
N LEU A 18 -0.10 2.15 -7.36
CA LEU A 18 0.61 1.17 -8.16
C LEU A 18 1.33 1.91 -9.29
N ASP A 19 2.66 1.96 -9.21
CA ASP A 19 3.49 2.64 -10.20
C ASP A 19 4.26 1.57 -10.99
N TYR A 20 3.98 1.50 -12.30
CA TYR A 20 4.57 0.52 -13.22
C TYR A 20 4.50 1.01 -14.66
N GLU A 21 5.18 0.34 -15.60
CA GLU A 21 5.19 0.74 -17.01
C GLU A 21 3.94 0.28 -17.78
N SER A 22 3.22 -0.72 -17.25
CA SER A 22 2.01 -1.26 -17.86
C SER A 22 1.04 -1.83 -16.85
N SER A 23 -0.26 -1.80 -17.17
CA SER A 23 -1.30 -2.49 -16.43
C SER A 23 -1.23 -4.00 -16.68
N TYR A 24 -1.44 -4.79 -15.63
CA TYR A 24 -1.57 -6.25 -15.70
C TYR A 24 -3.02 -6.70 -15.84
N GLY A 25 -3.98 -5.78 -16.01
CA GLY A 25 -5.41 -6.08 -16.01
C GLY A 25 -5.93 -6.28 -14.59
N GLU A 26 -5.47 -5.43 -13.68
CA GLU A 26 -5.95 -5.35 -12.31
C GLU A 26 -7.40 -4.88 -12.25
N GLU A 27 -8.12 -5.37 -11.26
CA GLU A 27 -9.53 -5.06 -11.04
C GLU A 27 -9.85 -5.06 -9.54
N VAL A 28 -10.87 -4.33 -9.13
CA VAL A 28 -11.36 -4.40 -7.76
C VAL A 28 -12.04 -5.74 -7.55
N THR A 29 -11.54 -6.54 -6.63
CA THR A 29 -12.01 -7.90 -6.35
C THR A 29 -12.47 -8.00 -4.91
N ILE A 30 -13.68 -8.54 -4.72
CA ILE A 30 -14.17 -8.99 -3.41
C ILE A 30 -14.03 -10.49 -3.34
N THR A 31 -13.37 -10.99 -2.30
CA THR A 31 -13.35 -12.41 -1.95
C THR A 31 -14.34 -12.63 -0.79
N PRO A 32 -15.50 -13.27 -1.04
CA PRO A 32 -16.51 -13.55 -0.01
C PRO A 32 -16.03 -14.60 1.00
N ARG A 33 -16.71 -14.68 2.14
CA ARG A 33 -16.35 -15.54 3.29
C ARG A 33 -16.26 -17.04 2.98
N SER A 34 -17.01 -17.53 2.01
CA SER A 34 -17.06 -18.94 1.65
C SER A 34 -16.33 -19.26 0.33
N TYR A 35 -15.55 -18.30 -0.21
CA TYR A 35 -14.64 -18.59 -1.32
C TYR A 35 -13.55 -19.56 -0.83
N PRO A 36 -13.37 -20.74 -1.47
CA PRO A 36 -12.45 -21.74 -0.97
C PRO A 36 -11.01 -21.40 -1.34
N PHE A 37 -10.27 -20.75 -0.41
CA PHE A 37 -8.85 -20.57 -0.62
C PHE A 37 -8.10 -21.89 -0.55
N ARG A 38 -7.45 -22.26 -1.65
CA ARG A 38 -6.57 -23.42 -1.74
C ARG A 38 -5.13 -22.98 -1.61
N PHE A 39 -4.64 -22.94 -0.37
CA PHE A 39 -3.25 -22.59 -0.10
C PHE A 39 -2.30 -23.74 -0.43
N ARG A 40 -1.12 -23.44 -0.96
CA ARG A 40 -0.08 -24.43 -1.31
C ARG A 40 0.30 -25.28 -0.11
N ALA A 41 0.44 -24.65 1.05
CA ALA A 41 0.62 -25.34 2.31
C ALA A 41 -0.56 -25.02 3.24
N GLY A 42 -1.14 -26.04 3.88
CA GLY A 42 -2.25 -25.85 4.80
C GLY A 42 -3.64 -26.20 4.24
N GLY A 43 -3.71 -26.64 2.97
CA GLY A 43 -4.95 -27.14 2.37
C GLY A 43 -5.97 -26.06 2.05
N THR A 44 -7.25 -26.46 2.05
CA THR A 44 -8.37 -25.56 1.70
C THR A 44 -8.93 -24.88 2.95
N LEU A 45 -9.07 -23.57 2.89
CA LEU A 45 -9.77 -22.77 3.90
C LEU A 45 -11.15 -22.42 3.36
N GLU A 46 -12.17 -23.15 3.83
CA GLU A 46 -13.55 -23.05 3.34
C GLU A 46 -14.30 -21.82 3.87
N ARG A 47 -13.86 -21.24 4.98
CA ARG A 47 -14.48 -20.06 5.58
C ARG A 47 -13.43 -19.15 6.22
N HIS A 48 -13.55 -17.86 5.93
CA HIS A 48 -12.59 -16.86 6.34
C HIS A 48 -13.23 -15.45 6.39
N TYR A 49 -12.50 -14.43 6.74
CA TYR A 49 -12.96 -13.05 6.61
C TYR A 49 -13.09 -12.66 5.14
N ALA A 50 -14.21 -12.03 4.78
CA ALA A 50 -14.34 -11.41 3.47
C ALA A 50 -13.31 -10.29 3.31
N MET A 51 -12.82 -10.08 2.10
CA MET A 51 -11.85 -9.01 1.80
C MET A 51 -12.14 -8.35 0.46
N ILE A 52 -11.73 -7.09 0.34
CA ILE A 52 -11.81 -6.28 -0.87
C ILE A 52 -10.45 -5.65 -1.15
N GLY A 53 -10.04 -5.61 -2.41
CA GLY A 53 -8.80 -4.99 -2.81
C GLY A 53 -8.59 -4.99 -4.30
N MET A 54 -7.44 -4.50 -4.75
CA MET A 54 -7.02 -4.57 -6.13
C MET A 54 -6.26 -5.87 -6.37
N ALA A 55 -6.68 -6.64 -7.38
CA ALA A 55 -6.09 -7.92 -7.70
C ALA A 55 -5.98 -8.14 -9.20
N HIS A 56 -4.99 -8.94 -9.62
CA HIS A 56 -5.02 -9.63 -10.89
C HIS A 56 -5.60 -11.04 -10.65
N VAL A 57 -6.74 -11.33 -11.27
CA VAL A 57 -7.37 -12.65 -11.10
C VAL A 57 -6.87 -13.60 -12.20
N ALA A 58 -6.08 -14.59 -11.79
CA ALA A 58 -5.54 -15.63 -12.67
C ALA A 58 -6.04 -17.01 -12.22
N ASP A 59 -6.52 -17.82 -13.16
CA ASP A 59 -7.03 -19.18 -12.90
C ASP A 59 -8.03 -19.26 -11.72
N GLY A 60 -8.86 -18.21 -11.59
CA GLY A 60 -9.85 -18.08 -10.52
C GLY A 60 -9.25 -17.71 -9.15
N TYR A 61 -7.95 -17.43 -9.06
CA TYR A 61 -7.28 -17.02 -7.82
C TYR A 61 -6.98 -15.51 -7.82
N PRO A 62 -7.30 -14.78 -6.74
CA PRO A 62 -7.03 -13.34 -6.64
C PRO A 62 -5.58 -13.09 -6.19
N LEU A 63 -4.73 -12.67 -7.10
CA LEU A 63 -3.37 -12.20 -6.82
C LEU A 63 -3.46 -10.73 -6.37
N TYR A 64 -3.63 -10.49 -5.09
CA TYR A 64 -3.81 -9.16 -4.52
C TYR A 64 -2.52 -8.33 -4.53
N TYR A 65 -2.62 -7.08 -4.97
CA TYR A 65 -1.59 -6.05 -4.75
C TYR A 65 -1.74 -5.42 -3.36
N GLU A 66 -2.99 -5.15 -2.96
CA GLU A 66 -3.41 -4.80 -1.62
C GLU A 66 -4.85 -5.24 -1.40
N ALA A 67 -5.21 -5.43 -0.13
CA ALA A 67 -6.60 -5.66 0.27
C ALA A 67 -6.82 -5.21 1.71
N VAL A 68 -8.10 -5.05 2.06
CA VAL A 68 -8.60 -4.84 3.41
C VAL A 68 -9.67 -5.89 3.70
N ASN A 69 -9.63 -6.53 4.86
CA ASN A 69 -10.67 -7.47 5.25
C ASN A 69 -11.83 -6.79 5.99
N GLU A 70 -12.92 -7.50 6.18
CA GLU A 70 -14.14 -7.02 6.84
C GLU A 70 -13.96 -6.64 8.32
N LYS A 71 -12.80 -6.94 8.91
CA LYS A 71 -12.41 -6.56 10.27
C LYS A 71 -11.63 -5.25 10.33
N GLY A 72 -11.22 -4.72 9.17
CA GLY A 72 -10.49 -3.47 9.07
C GLY A 72 -8.97 -3.61 9.02
N LEU A 73 -8.45 -4.85 8.93
CA LEU A 73 -7.03 -5.08 8.69
C LEU A 73 -6.71 -4.90 7.22
N GLY A 74 -5.76 -4.04 6.89
CA GLY A 74 -5.24 -3.78 5.55
C GLY A 74 -3.83 -4.32 5.36
N MET A 75 -3.53 -4.81 4.16
CA MET A 75 -2.20 -5.27 3.77
C MET A 75 -1.91 -4.93 2.30
N ALA A 76 -0.68 -4.46 2.01
CA ALA A 76 -0.21 -4.19 0.67
C ALA A 76 1.20 -4.74 0.46
N GLY A 77 1.47 -5.30 -0.72
CA GLY A 77 2.80 -5.72 -1.16
C GLY A 77 3.39 -4.70 -2.12
N LEU A 78 4.64 -4.29 -1.90
CA LEU A 78 5.37 -3.32 -2.69
C LEU A 78 6.69 -3.92 -3.18
N ASN A 79 7.17 -3.50 -4.35
CA ASN A 79 8.43 -3.99 -4.89
C ASN A 79 9.62 -3.71 -3.96
N PHE A 80 10.41 -4.76 -3.71
CA PHE A 80 11.60 -4.74 -2.86
C PHE A 80 12.76 -5.47 -3.54
N VAL A 81 12.97 -5.13 -4.80
CA VAL A 81 13.89 -5.80 -5.73
C VAL A 81 15.33 -5.76 -5.23
N GLY A 82 15.99 -6.92 -5.25
CA GLY A 82 17.37 -7.08 -4.81
C GLY A 82 17.56 -7.20 -3.29
N ASN A 83 16.54 -6.90 -2.49
CA ASN A 83 16.58 -7.06 -1.03
C ASN A 83 15.70 -8.22 -0.53
N ALA A 84 14.56 -8.48 -1.20
CA ALA A 84 13.70 -9.61 -0.82
C ALA A 84 14.40 -10.94 -1.06
N VAL A 85 14.43 -11.79 -0.03
CA VAL A 85 14.94 -13.16 -0.07
C VAL A 85 13.91 -14.07 0.59
N TYR A 86 13.39 -15.03 -0.18
CA TYR A 86 12.49 -16.05 0.32
C TYR A 86 13.25 -17.35 0.57
N HIS A 87 12.90 -18.04 1.65
CA HIS A 87 13.59 -19.24 2.08
C HIS A 87 12.76 -20.49 1.76
N PRO A 88 13.32 -21.55 1.19
CA PRO A 88 12.60 -22.81 1.01
C PRO A 88 11.97 -23.28 2.32
N ALA A 89 10.86 -24.02 2.21
CA ALA A 89 10.25 -24.66 3.36
C ALA A 89 11.27 -25.59 4.04
N ASP A 90 11.43 -25.42 5.35
CA ASP A 90 12.33 -26.24 6.17
C ASP A 90 11.48 -27.00 7.20
N PRO A 91 11.26 -28.31 7.00
CA PRO A 91 10.43 -29.11 7.93
C PRO A 91 10.98 -29.12 9.36
N ASP A 92 12.29 -28.94 9.53
CA ASP A 92 12.96 -29.01 10.84
C ASP A 92 12.82 -27.68 11.62
N LYS A 93 12.47 -26.58 10.95
CA LYS A 93 12.30 -25.26 11.58
C LYS A 93 10.88 -24.94 12.03
N GLY A 94 9.89 -25.80 11.68
CA GLY A 94 8.53 -25.72 12.23
C GLY A 94 7.72 -24.50 11.80
N GLY A 95 8.09 -23.77 10.74
CA GLY A 95 7.31 -22.64 10.21
C GLY A 95 6.20 -23.10 9.26
N VAL A 96 5.19 -22.24 9.08
CA VAL A 96 4.16 -22.43 8.04
C VAL A 96 4.68 -21.84 6.74
N PRO A 97 4.95 -22.68 5.70
CA PRO A 97 5.41 -22.16 4.41
C PRO A 97 4.27 -21.42 3.69
N VAL A 98 4.53 -20.17 3.32
CA VAL A 98 3.57 -19.30 2.64
C VAL A 98 4.27 -18.69 1.41
N PRO A 99 3.88 -19.05 0.19
CA PRO A 99 4.36 -18.37 -1.00
C PRO A 99 4.03 -16.88 -0.99
N SER A 100 4.93 -16.06 -1.54
CA SER A 100 4.79 -14.60 -1.51
C SER A 100 3.46 -14.11 -2.13
N PHE A 101 2.94 -14.81 -3.16
CA PHE A 101 1.68 -14.47 -3.81
C PHE A 101 0.44 -14.81 -2.94
N GLU A 102 0.57 -15.73 -1.98
CA GLU A 102 -0.50 -16.09 -1.03
C GLU A 102 -0.49 -15.21 0.23
N PHE A 103 0.56 -14.44 0.47
CA PHE A 103 0.77 -13.84 1.78
C PHE A 103 -0.32 -12.85 2.18
N ILE A 104 -0.81 -12.01 1.24
CA ILE A 104 -1.93 -11.09 1.51
C ILE A 104 -3.21 -11.87 1.85
N PRO A 105 -3.74 -12.76 0.99
CA PRO A 105 -4.94 -13.51 1.34
C PRO A 105 -4.75 -14.46 2.52
N TRP A 106 -3.54 -15.02 2.72
CA TRP A 106 -3.26 -15.86 3.87
C TRP A 106 -3.40 -15.10 5.19
N MET A 107 -2.83 -13.89 5.26
CA MET A 107 -2.88 -13.03 6.44
C MET A 107 -4.30 -12.52 6.70
N LEU A 108 -4.91 -11.90 5.68
CA LEU A 108 -6.21 -11.23 5.81
C LEU A 108 -7.38 -12.21 6.02
N SER A 109 -7.23 -13.46 5.60
CA SER A 109 -8.25 -14.50 5.85
C SER A 109 -8.33 -14.94 7.30
N ARG A 110 -7.28 -14.72 8.11
CA ARG A 110 -7.12 -15.28 9.46
C ARG A 110 -7.02 -14.23 10.56
N CYS A 111 -6.43 -13.07 10.26
CA CYS A 111 -6.12 -12.05 11.26
C CYS A 111 -7.10 -10.89 11.14
N ALA A 112 -7.62 -10.43 12.29
CA ALA A 112 -8.53 -9.29 12.39
C ALA A 112 -7.78 -7.98 12.74
N THR A 113 -6.59 -8.09 13.35
CA THR A 113 -5.82 -6.95 13.86
C THR A 113 -4.34 -7.08 13.54
N VAL A 114 -3.61 -5.97 13.63
CA VAL A 114 -2.14 -5.94 13.52
C VAL A 114 -1.49 -6.81 14.60
N GLU A 115 -2.05 -6.88 15.80
CA GLU A 115 -1.53 -7.71 16.88
C GLU A 115 -1.65 -9.21 16.57
N GLU A 116 -2.80 -9.63 16.02
CA GLU A 116 -2.98 -11.01 15.52
C GLU A 116 -2.04 -11.32 14.36
N ALA A 117 -1.87 -10.36 13.44
CA ALA A 117 -0.93 -10.50 12.33
C ALA A 117 0.51 -10.66 12.82
N ARG A 118 0.94 -9.87 13.81
CA ARG A 118 2.26 -9.98 14.43
C ARG A 118 2.48 -11.36 15.05
N SER A 119 1.50 -11.85 15.79
CA SER A 119 1.55 -13.19 16.40
C SER A 119 1.59 -14.32 15.34
N ALA A 120 0.92 -14.12 14.21
CA ALA A 120 0.96 -15.08 13.11
C ALA A 120 2.33 -15.10 12.41
N LEU A 121 3.01 -13.95 12.31
CA LEU A 121 4.33 -13.81 11.68
C LEU A 121 5.44 -14.61 12.37
N ASP A 122 5.33 -14.88 13.66
CA ASP A 122 6.29 -15.71 14.41
C ASP A 122 6.40 -17.13 13.84
N ARG A 123 5.42 -17.58 13.08
CA ARG A 123 5.35 -18.93 12.49
C ARG A 123 5.34 -18.93 10.96
N VAL A 124 5.43 -17.78 10.32
CA VAL A 124 5.44 -17.69 8.85
C VAL A 124 6.84 -17.88 8.30
N ASN A 125 6.97 -18.74 7.30
CA ASN A 125 8.12 -18.81 6.42
C ASN A 125 7.70 -18.44 5.00
N LEU A 126 8.17 -17.30 4.50
CA LEU A 126 7.88 -16.89 3.12
C LEU A 126 8.74 -17.68 2.15
N THR A 127 8.08 -18.36 1.19
CA THR A 127 8.73 -19.29 0.26
C THR A 127 8.81 -18.74 -1.16
N PRO A 128 9.81 -19.20 -1.96
CA PRO A 128 10.03 -18.75 -3.34
C PRO A 128 9.15 -19.49 -4.37
N GLU A 129 8.07 -20.12 -3.96
CA GLU A 129 7.19 -20.84 -4.88
C GLU A 129 6.48 -19.87 -5.82
N PRO A 130 6.50 -20.10 -7.15
CA PRO A 130 5.76 -19.31 -8.11
C PRO A 130 4.26 -19.67 -8.08
N PHE A 131 3.40 -18.72 -8.43
CA PHE A 131 2.00 -19.03 -8.71
C PHE A 131 1.88 -19.98 -9.90
N SER A 132 2.59 -19.67 -10.98
CA SER A 132 2.72 -20.49 -12.17
C SER A 132 4.02 -20.14 -12.90
N PRO A 133 4.43 -20.88 -13.96
CA PRO A 133 5.59 -20.51 -14.77
C PRO A 133 5.51 -19.10 -15.37
N ARG A 134 4.29 -18.59 -15.60
CA ARG A 134 4.05 -17.24 -16.11
C ARG A 134 4.18 -16.17 -15.02
N PHE A 135 3.91 -16.53 -13.76
CA PHE A 135 3.94 -15.63 -12.62
C PHE A 135 4.96 -16.13 -11.58
N PRO A 136 6.25 -15.79 -11.77
CA PRO A 136 7.30 -16.11 -10.80
C PRO A 136 7.11 -15.36 -9.49
N PRO A 137 7.79 -15.74 -8.40
CA PRO A 137 7.69 -15.04 -7.13
C PRO A 137 8.17 -13.59 -7.27
N SER A 138 7.30 -12.65 -6.95
CA SER A 138 7.65 -11.23 -6.93
C SER A 138 8.47 -10.90 -5.70
N GLN A 139 9.51 -10.08 -5.86
CA GLN A 139 10.33 -9.59 -4.75
C GLN A 139 9.62 -8.44 -4.06
N LEU A 140 8.96 -8.74 -2.94
CA LEU A 140 8.10 -7.80 -2.22
C LEU A 140 8.54 -7.62 -0.77
N HIS A 141 8.11 -6.50 -0.18
CA HIS A 141 7.92 -6.28 1.23
C HIS A 141 6.50 -5.77 1.47
N TRP A 142 6.03 -5.79 2.71
CA TRP A 142 4.63 -5.53 3.00
C TRP A 142 4.43 -4.53 4.12
N ILE A 143 3.38 -3.73 3.99
CA ILE A 143 2.79 -2.94 5.07
C ILE A 143 1.49 -3.63 5.50
N ILE A 144 1.31 -3.78 6.81
CA ILE A 144 0.10 -4.31 7.43
C ILE A 144 -0.37 -3.27 8.46
N ALA A 145 -1.63 -2.88 8.39
CA ALA A 145 -2.13 -1.84 9.27
C ALA A 145 -3.62 -2.00 9.58
N ASP A 146 -3.99 -1.59 10.77
CA ASP A 146 -5.34 -1.35 11.22
C ASP A 146 -5.43 0.03 11.87
N ARG A 147 -6.56 0.35 12.49
CA ARG A 147 -6.75 1.64 13.16
C ARG A 147 -5.80 1.90 14.34
N ASP A 148 -5.23 0.85 14.94
CA ASP A 148 -4.46 0.92 16.19
C ASP A 148 -2.96 0.67 15.98
N GLY A 149 -2.57 0.11 14.82
CA GLY A 149 -1.18 -0.21 14.55
C GLY A 149 -0.81 -0.21 13.06
N CYS A 150 0.49 -0.12 12.82
CA CYS A 150 1.06 -0.25 11.48
C CYS A 150 2.44 -0.92 11.60
N ILE A 151 2.67 -1.96 10.81
CA ILE A 151 3.94 -2.68 10.75
C ILE A 151 4.42 -2.85 9.32
N VAL A 152 5.73 -3.04 9.16
CA VAL A 152 6.37 -3.44 7.90
C VAL A 152 6.98 -4.81 8.06
N VAL A 153 6.81 -5.65 7.05
CA VAL A 153 7.34 -7.02 7.00
C VAL A 153 8.29 -7.13 5.83
N GLU A 154 9.53 -7.49 6.10
CA GLU A 154 10.59 -7.70 5.11
C GLU A 154 11.21 -9.09 5.27
N SER A 155 11.16 -9.92 4.22
CA SER A 155 11.90 -11.17 4.17
C SER A 155 13.23 -10.92 3.49
N VAL A 156 14.30 -11.03 4.24
CA VAL A 156 15.67 -10.74 3.82
C VAL A 156 16.57 -11.95 4.04
N ARG A 157 17.85 -11.84 3.66
CA ARG A 157 18.81 -12.96 3.76
C ARG A 157 18.86 -13.61 5.15
N ASP A 158 18.75 -12.79 6.21
CA ASP A 158 18.85 -13.25 7.60
C ASP A 158 17.50 -13.69 8.20
N GLY A 159 16.44 -13.73 7.39
CA GLY A 159 15.11 -14.13 7.80
C GLY A 159 14.04 -13.03 7.71
N LEU A 160 12.91 -13.24 8.38
CA LEU A 160 11.80 -12.31 8.41
C LEU A 160 12.05 -11.21 9.45
N ARG A 161 11.93 -9.96 9.03
CA ARG A 161 12.01 -8.78 9.89
C ARG A 161 10.65 -8.11 9.97
N VAL A 162 10.25 -7.72 11.17
CA VAL A 162 9.01 -7.00 11.45
C VAL A 162 9.34 -5.71 12.18
N TYR A 163 8.92 -4.58 11.60
CA TYR A 163 9.18 -3.24 12.14
C TYR A 163 7.88 -2.56 12.52
N ASP A 164 7.88 -1.82 13.62
CA ASP A 164 6.84 -0.83 13.89
C ASP A 164 6.98 0.33 12.89
N ASN A 165 5.85 0.77 12.32
CA ASN A 165 5.83 1.82 11.32
C ASN A 165 5.07 3.07 11.81
N PRO A 166 5.69 3.95 12.60
CA PRO A 166 5.06 5.17 13.06
C PRO A 166 4.83 6.19 11.93
N ALA A 167 5.58 6.10 10.83
CA ALA A 167 5.38 6.94 9.66
C ALA A 167 4.08 6.61 8.92
N GLY A 168 3.59 5.35 9.04
CA GLY A 168 2.39 4.87 8.36
C GLY A 168 2.48 4.91 6.83
N VAL A 169 3.71 4.85 6.30
CA VAL A 169 4.03 4.88 4.87
C VAL A 169 5.02 3.76 4.55
N LEU A 170 4.90 3.17 3.38
CA LEU A 170 5.91 2.29 2.81
C LEU A 170 6.09 2.64 1.33
N THR A 171 7.34 2.64 0.86
CA THR A 171 7.67 2.79 -0.57
C THR A 171 8.37 1.53 -1.08
N ASN A 172 9.58 1.64 -1.60
CA ASN A 172 10.37 0.53 -2.12
C ASN A 172 11.74 0.49 -1.42
N ASN A 173 12.81 0.11 -2.15
CA ASN A 173 14.18 0.18 -1.63
C ASN A 173 14.56 1.61 -1.15
N PRO A 174 15.46 1.73 -0.16
CA PRO A 174 16.15 0.67 0.60
C PRO A 174 15.25 0.03 1.68
N PRO A 175 15.79 -0.91 2.51
CA PRO A 175 15.06 -1.48 3.65
C PRO A 175 14.45 -0.42 4.57
N PHE A 176 13.36 -0.79 5.25
CA PHE A 176 12.55 0.14 6.02
C PHE A 176 13.30 0.85 7.15
N ASP A 177 14.22 0.18 7.83
CA ASP A 177 15.06 0.79 8.86
C ASP A 177 15.95 1.91 8.29
N ALA A 178 16.48 1.73 7.08
CA ALA A 178 17.23 2.77 6.38
C ALA A 178 16.31 3.95 5.94
N GLN A 179 15.08 3.67 5.53
CA GLN A 179 14.08 4.70 5.24
C GLN A 179 13.79 5.56 6.48
N MET A 180 13.53 4.90 7.61
CA MET A 180 13.29 5.58 8.88
C MET A 180 14.50 6.38 9.36
N PHE A 181 15.71 5.80 9.24
CA PHE A 181 16.95 6.52 9.58
C PHE A 181 17.13 7.78 8.73
N ASN A 182 16.81 7.71 7.44
CA ASN A 182 16.92 8.85 6.51
C ASN A 182 16.01 10.03 6.90
N LEU A 183 14.89 9.81 7.60
CA LEU A 183 14.02 10.90 8.08
C LEU A 183 14.73 11.87 9.00
N ASN A 184 15.81 11.47 9.70
CA ASN A 184 16.60 12.35 10.53
C ASN A 184 17.19 13.53 9.75
N ASN A 185 17.49 13.35 8.45
CA ASN A 185 17.99 14.43 7.59
C ASN A 185 16.94 15.51 7.32
N TYR A 186 15.67 15.22 7.59
CA TYR A 186 14.52 16.07 7.28
C TYR A 186 13.78 16.57 8.52
N MET A 187 14.35 16.37 9.71
CA MET A 187 13.70 16.75 10.98
C MET A 187 13.45 18.28 11.12
N ALA A 188 14.08 19.10 10.29
CA ALA A 188 13.86 20.54 10.25
C ALA A 188 12.64 20.96 9.40
N LEU A 189 12.07 20.04 8.62
CA LEU A 189 10.87 20.33 7.82
C LEU A 189 9.67 20.63 8.73
N SER A 190 8.90 21.63 8.36
CA SER A 190 7.74 22.09 9.12
C SER A 190 6.66 22.64 8.20
N PRO A 191 5.36 22.49 8.52
CA PRO A 191 4.30 23.23 7.85
C PRO A 191 4.30 24.72 8.17
N SER A 192 5.01 25.13 9.23
CA SER A 192 5.14 26.52 9.67
C SER A 192 6.28 27.24 8.97
N GLN A 193 6.19 28.58 8.86
CA GLN A 193 7.27 29.39 8.33
C GLN A 193 8.51 29.31 9.24
N PRO A 194 9.72 29.18 8.63
CA PRO A 194 10.96 29.14 9.41
C PRO A 194 11.29 30.50 10.02
N LYS A 195 11.98 30.45 11.14
CA LYS A 195 12.65 31.63 11.71
C LYS A 195 14.08 31.69 11.17
N ASN A 196 14.65 32.91 11.10
CA ASN A 196 16.08 33.05 10.78
C ASN A 196 16.93 32.45 11.92
N THR A 197 17.50 31.29 11.68
CA THR A 197 18.45 30.58 12.56
C THR A 197 19.85 30.50 11.91
N PHE A 198 19.99 31.06 10.70
CA PHE A 198 21.25 30.99 9.96
C PHE A 198 22.35 31.85 10.60
N SER A 199 22.05 33.10 10.92
CA SER A 199 22.94 34.01 11.63
C SER A 199 22.16 35.25 12.07
N ASP A 200 22.51 35.80 13.21
CA ASP A 200 22.02 37.09 13.71
C ASP A 200 22.67 38.30 12.97
N LYS A 201 23.73 38.02 12.21
CA LYS A 201 24.42 39.02 11.40
C LYS A 201 23.75 39.33 10.08
N LEU A 202 22.76 38.53 9.69
CA LEU A 202 22.04 38.68 8.41
C LEU A 202 20.54 38.79 8.69
N ASP A 203 19.95 39.83 8.14
CA ASP A 203 18.49 40.01 8.17
C ASP A 203 17.86 39.20 7.04
N LEU A 204 17.55 37.91 7.35
CA LEU A 204 16.90 36.99 6.43
C LEU A 204 15.44 36.84 6.80
N SER A 205 14.54 36.93 5.81
CA SER A 205 13.10 36.81 5.99
C SER A 205 12.46 35.90 4.96
N CYS A 206 11.31 35.36 5.30
CA CYS A 206 10.54 34.56 4.37
C CYS A 206 9.97 35.42 3.23
N TYR A 207 10.23 35.03 1.99
CA TYR A 207 9.72 35.72 0.79
C TYR A 207 8.44 35.08 0.22
N SER A 208 8.07 33.87 0.68
CA SER A 208 6.84 33.20 0.27
C SER A 208 6.29 32.29 1.39
N ARG A 209 5.04 31.84 1.25
CA ARG A 209 4.48 30.81 2.14
C ARG A 209 5.06 29.44 1.78
N GLY A 210 5.00 28.47 2.73
CA GLY A 210 5.47 27.10 2.53
C GLY A 210 6.98 26.91 2.68
N MET A 211 7.73 27.94 3.05
CA MET A 211 9.20 27.84 3.19
C MET A 211 9.67 26.94 4.32
N GLY A 212 8.80 26.56 5.25
CA GLY A 212 9.11 25.52 6.26
C GLY A 212 9.38 24.15 5.67
N ALA A 213 8.89 23.89 4.45
CA ALA A 213 9.14 22.65 3.72
C ALA A 213 10.33 22.75 2.73
N LEU A 214 11.17 23.79 2.82
CA LEU A 214 12.38 23.87 1.99
C LEU A 214 13.29 22.66 2.25
N GLY A 215 13.65 21.96 1.16
CA GLY A 215 14.41 20.73 1.22
C GLY A 215 13.54 19.45 1.22
N LEU A 216 12.20 19.57 1.22
CA LEU A 216 11.34 18.42 0.94
C LEU A 216 11.66 17.88 -0.47
N PRO A 217 12.08 16.59 -0.60
CA PRO A 217 12.55 16.09 -1.88
C PRO A 217 11.41 15.98 -2.89
N GLY A 218 11.69 16.39 -4.13
CA GLY A 218 10.69 16.43 -5.22
C GLY A 218 10.85 15.35 -6.28
N ASP A 219 11.97 14.60 -6.28
CA ASP A 219 12.19 13.53 -7.26
C ASP A 219 11.34 12.28 -6.99
N LEU A 220 11.32 11.36 -7.95
CA LEU A 220 10.46 10.17 -7.92
C LEU A 220 11.12 8.95 -7.28
N SER A 221 12.35 9.06 -6.76
CA SER A 221 13.01 7.95 -6.08
C SER A 221 12.23 7.47 -4.84
N SER A 222 12.44 6.22 -4.49
CA SER A 222 11.74 5.61 -3.36
C SER A 222 11.96 6.37 -2.04
N GLN A 223 13.21 6.77 -1.74
CA GLN A 223 13.51 7.53 -0.53
C GLN A 223 12.84 8.91 -0.52
N SER A 224 12.86 9.62 -1.64
CA SER A 224 12.23 10.93 -1.77
C SER A 224 10.71 10.84 -1.62
N ARG A 225 10.08 9.83 -2.22
CA ARG A 225 8.65 9.56 -2.06
C ARG A 225 8.30 9.17 -0.62
N PHE A 226 9.15 8.38 0.06
CA PHE A 226 8.94 8.04 1.47
C PHE A 226 8.92 9.29 2.35
N VAL A 227 9.94 10.15 2.25
CA VAL A 227 10.03 11.41 3.01
C VAL A 227 8.82 12.30 2.72
N ARG A 228 8.49 12.49 1.43
CA ARG A 228 7.38 13.35 1.00
C ARG A 228 6.03 12.84 1.47
N ALA A 229 5.74 11.54 1.27
CA ALA A 229 4.50 10.92 1.72
C ALA A 229 4.37 10.95 3.26
N ALA A 230 5.46 10.67 4.00
CA ALA A 230 5.47 10.74 5.45
C ALA A 230 5.21 12.18 5.95
N PHE A 231 5.90 13.17 5.39
CA PHE A 231 5.69 14.59 5.75
C PHE A 231 4.25 15.02 5.47
N VAL A 232 3.73 14.75 4.26
CA VAL A 232 2.36 15.13 3.88
C VAL A 232 1.34 14.41 4.77
N ARG A 233 1.46 13.10 4.95
CA ARG A 233 0.55 12.30 5.78
C ARG A 233 0.48 12.80 7.22
N LEU A 234 1.63 13.03 7.85
CA LEU A 234 1.74 13.40 9.26
C LEU A 234 1.26 14.83 9.54
N ASN A 235 1.28 15.72 8.54
CA ASN A 235 0.88 17.11 8.67
C ASN A 235 -0.49 17.41 8.02
N SER A 236 -1.05 16.47 7.26
CA SER A 236 -2.37 16.63 6.63
C SER A 236 -3.49 16.74 7.66
N ARG A 237 -4.48 17.54 7.31
CA ARG A 237 -5.71 17.74 8.09
C ARG A 237 -6.91 17.66 7.18
N SER A 238 -7.95 16.97 7.63
CA SER A 238 -9.27 16.96 6.98
C SER A 238 -10.36 17.16 8.04
N GLY A 239 -11.60 17.31 7.62
CA GLY A 239 -12.75 17.09 8.47
C GLY A 239 -12.97 15.59 8.75
N ASP A 240 -14.04 15.29 9.51
CA ASP A 240 -14.36 13.94 9.97
C ASP A 240 -15.35 13.20 9.04
N SER A 241 -15.87 13.88 8.00
CA SER A 241 -16.74 13.22 7.02
C SER A 241 -15.94 12.25 6.15
N GLU A 242 -16.61 11.25 5.58
CA GLU A 242 -15.98 10.28 4.71
C GLU A 242 -15.46 10.96 3.43
N GLU A 243 -16.24 11.85 2.84
CA GLU A 243 -15.87 12.58 1.63
C GLU A 243 -14.61 13.43 1.83
N GLU A 244 -14.51 14.16 2.95
CA GLU A 244 -13.33 14.97 3.29
C GLU A 244 -12.12 14.07 3.53
N SER A 245 -12.30 12.97 4.26
CA SER A 245 -11.22 12.04 4.58
C SER A 245 -10.68 11.32 3.35
N VAL A 246 -11.57 10.82 2.47
CA VAL A 246 -11.21 10.19 1.20
C VAL A 246 -10.50 11.19 0.29
N SER A 247 -11.05 12.40 0.14
CA SER A 247 -10.40 13.46 -0.64
C SER A 247 -8.99 13.76 -0.12
N GLN A 248 -8.83 13.92 1.20
CA GLN A 248 -7.52 14.16 1.80
C GLN A 248 -6.55 12.98 1.59
N PHE A 249 -7.04 11.74 1.64
CA PHE A 249 -6.20 10.58 1.38
C PHE A 249 -5.64 10.59 -0.05
N PHE A 250 -6.47 10.91 -1.05
CA PHE A 250 -6.01 11.07 -2.44
C PHE A 250 -5.00 12.23 -2.57
N HIS A 251 -5.14 13.31 -1.83
CA HIS A 251 -4.12 14.39 -1.79
C HIS A 251 -2.80 13.93 -1.16
N ILE A 252 -2.84 13.06 -0.14
CA ILE A 252 -1.63 12.49 0.45
C ILE A 252 -0.87 11.68 -0.61
N LEU A 253 -1.52 10.73 -1.26
CA LEU A 253 -0.90 9.89 -2.29
C LEU A 253 -0.63 10.66 -3.57
N GLY A 254 -1.45 11.64 -3.94
CA GLY A 254 -1.19 12.54 -5.07
C GLY A 254 0.12 13.33 -4.95
N SER A 255 0.63 13.50 -3.72
CA SER A 255 1.95 14.13 -3.51
C SER A 255 3.12 13.30 -4.07
N VAL A 256 2.91 12.01 -4.33
CA VAL A 256 3.91 11.05 -4.85
C VAL A 256 3.48 10.38 -6.15
N ASP A 257 2.45 10.92 -6.78
CA ASP A 257 1.96 10.48 -8.07
C ASP A 257 3.06 10.59 -9.16
N GLN A 258 3.17 9.59 -10.01
CA GLN A 258 4.19 9.52 -11.05
C GLN A 258 3.59 9.79 -12.43
N GLN A 259 4.07 10.84 -13.06
CA GLN A 259 3.63 11.27 -14.37
C GLN A 259 4.36 10.49 -15.48
N ARG A 260 3.62 10.01 -16.47
CA ARG A 260 4.20 9.31 -17.61
C ARG A 260 5.22 10.21 -18.33
N GLY A 261 6.40 9.66 -18.58
CA GLY A 261 7.50 10.37 -19.20
C GLY A 261 8.55 10.91 -18.24
N CYS A 262 8.29 10.91 -16.92
CA CYS A 262 9.21 11.43 -15.90
C CYS A 262 10.08 10.35 -15.23
N CYS A 263 9.78 9.06 -15.44
CA CYS A 263 10.55 7.92 -14.92
C CYS A 263 10.71 6.87 -16.03
N GLU A 264 11.83 6.95 -16.75
CA GLU A 264 12.16 5.97 -17.80
C GLU A 264 12.81 4.75 -17.15
N VAL A 265 12.29 3.55 -17.43
CA VAL A 265 12.81 2.26 -16.94
C VAL A 265 13.66 1.56 -18.00
N GLU A 266 13.24 1.68 -19.26
CA GLU A 266 13.94 1.25 -20.47
C GLU A 266 13.67 2.26 -21.58
N PRO A 267 14.45 2.30 -22.67
CA PRO A 267 14.23 3.25 -23.76
C PRO A 267 12.80 3.19 -24.30
N GLY A 268 12.03 4.25 -24.06
CA GLY A 268 10.63 4.39 -24.47
C GLY A 268 9.59 3.73 -23.55
N ALA A 269 10.01 3.09 -22.45
CA ALA A 269 9.13 2.56 -21.42
C ALA A 269 9.19 3.42 -20.16
N TYR A 270 8.06 3.95 -19.73
CA TYR A 270 7.97 4.89 -18.61
C TYR A 270 7.09 4.34 -17.50
N GLU A 271 7.59 4.38 -16.30
CA GLU A 271 6.78 4.12 -15.11
C GLU A 271 5.85 5.30 -14.82
N TYR A 272 4.61 5.00 -14.45
CA TYR A 272 3.61 5.99 -14.06
C TYR A 272 2.61 5.37 -13.07
N THR A 273 1.88 6.19 -12.34
CA THR A 273 0.84 5.72 -11.41
C THR A 273 -0.35 5.18 -12.18
N ILE A 274 -0.48 3.85 -12.27
CA ILE A 274 -1.58 3.17 -12.97
C ILE A 274 -2.90 3.41 -12.27
N TYR A 275 -2.91 3.26 -10.94
CA TYR A 275 -4.04 3.61 -10.08
C TYR A 275 -3.56 4.09 -8.71
N THR A 276 -4.44 4.85 -8.07
CA THR A 276 -4.36 5.18 -6.64
C THR A 276 -5.58 4.62 -5.95
N SER A 277 -5.39 3.93 -4.83
CA SER A 277 -6.47 3.37 -4.02
C SER A 277 -6.56 4.01 -2.64
N CYS A 278 -7.77 3.96 -2.09
CA CYS A 278 -8.10 4.34 -0.71
C CYS A 278 -9.22 3.43 -0.23
N CYS A 279 -9.03 2.67 0.82
CA CYS A 279 -10.10 1.89 1.44
C CYS A 279 -10.46 2.49 2.81
N ASN A 280 -11.73 2.83 3.01
CA ASN A 280 -12.27 3.02 4.35
C ASN A 280 -12.37 1.63 5.00
N ALA A 281 -11.39 1.30 5.84
CA ALA A 281 -11.24 -0.03 6.42
C ALA A 281 -12.34 -0.36 7.46
N ASP A 282 -12.85 0.66 8.16
CA ASP A 282 -13.93 0.47 9.13
C ASP A 282 -15.27 0.17 8.44
N ARG A 283 -15.48 0.67 7.20
CA ARG A 283 -16.71 0.49 6.44
C ARG A 283 -16.63 -0.54 5.33
N GLY A 284 -15.42 -0.92 4.90
CA GLY A 284 -15.21 -1.81 3.78
C GLY A 284 -15.57 -1.18 2.44
N ILE A 285 -15.32 0.12 2.26
CA ILE A 285 -15.55 0.83 1.00
C ILE A 285 -14.21 1.12 0.33
N TYR A 286 -14.02 0.56 -0.84
CA TYR A 286 -12.80 0.70 -1.63
C TYR A 286 -12.99 1.77 -2.70
N TYR A 287 -12.19 2.81 -2.66
CA TYR A 287 -12.16 3.93 -3.60
C TYR A 287 -10.91 3.86 -4.46
N TYR A 288 -11.01 4.26 -5.72
CA TYR A 288 -9.84 4.35 -6.60
C TYR A 288 -9.99 5.44 -7.66
N THR A 289 -8.84 5.89 -8.17
CA THR A 289 -8.67 6.63 -9.41
C THR A 289 -7.70 5.85 -10.30
N THR A 290 -7.73 6.08 -11.61
CA THR A 290 -6.73 5.55 -12.55
C THR A 290 -6.01 6.69 -13.26
N TYR A 291 -4.88 6.42 -13.89
CA TYR A 291 -4.14 7.44 -14.63
C TYR A 291 -5.00 8.17 -15.67
N GLY A 292 -5.91 7.46 -16.32
CA GLY A 292 -6.80 8.01 -17.35
C GLY A 292 -8.20 8.38 -16.86
N ASN A 293 -8.47 8.31 -15.55
CA ASN A 293 -9.74 8.73 -14.94
C ASN A 293 -9.51 9.29 -13.54
N HIS A 294 -9.66 10.61 -13.41
CA HIS A 294 -9.49 11.33 -12.14
C HIS A 294 -10.73 11.28 -11.25
N GLN A 295 -11.88 10.84 -11.78
CA GLN A 295 -13.08 10.67 -10.97
C GLN A 295 -12.89 9.53 -9.98
N ILE A 296 -13.08 9.79 -8.68
CA ILE A 296 -13.07 8.76 -7.65
C ILE A 296 -14.24 7.81 -7.90
N THR A 297 -13.92 6.53 -8.07
CA THR A 297 -14.88 5.43 -8.21
C THR A 297 -14.85 4.59 -6.94
N ALA A 298 -15.99 4.06 -6.49
CA ALA A 298 -16.10 3.32 -5.25
C ALA A 298 -16.80 1.96 -5.42
N VAL A 299 -16.35 0.98 -4.64
CA VAL A 299 -17.00 -0.32 -4.45
C VAL A 299 -17.21 -0.55 -2.96
N ASP A 300 -18.47 -0.71 -2.55
CA ASP A 300 -18.84 -1.02 -1.17
C ASP A 300 -18.96 -2.54 -1.00
N MET A 301 -18.03 -3.13 -0.26
CA MET A 301 -17.99 -4.57 -0.01
C MET A 301 -19.27 -5.07 0.68
N ARG A 302 -19.87 -4.27 1.57
CA ARG A 302 -21.04 -4.66 2.36
C ARG A 302 -22.33 -4.74 1.52
N ARG A 303 -22.33 -4.18 0.30
CA ARG A 303 -23.45 -4.32 -0.65
C ARG A 303 -23.36 -5.59 -1.49
N ALA A 304 -22.26 -6.34 -1.36
CA ALA A 304 -22.06 -7.58 -2.08
C ALA A 304 -22.53 -8.81 -1.26
N PRO A 305 -22.84 -9.96 -1.91
CA PRO A 305 -23.22 -11.20 -1.23
C PRO A 305 -22.00 -11.85 -0.55
N LEU A 306 -21.61 -11.37 0.62
CA LEU A 306 -20.38 -11.76 1.32
C LEU A 306 -20.33 -13.20 1.81
N ASP A 307 -21.44 -13.93 1.83
CA ASP A 307 -21.47 -15.36 2.18
C ASP A 307 -21.40 -16.30 0.96
N GLY A 308 -21.22 -15.72 -0.24
CA GLY A 308 -21.00 -16.47 -1.48
C GLY A 308 -19.65 -17.19 -1.54
N ALA A 309 -19.51 -18.06 -2.55
CA ALA A 309 -18.29 -18.84 -2.80
C ALA A 309 -17.50 -18.39 -4.04
N ASP A 310 -18.02 -17.44 -4.81
CA ASP A 310 -17.41 -16.96 -6.03
C ASP A 310 -16.83 -15.55 -5.85
N LEU A 311 -15.71 -15.26 -6.52
CA LEU A 311 -15.15 -13.92 -6.56
C LEU A 311 -16.12 -12.93 -7.22
N ILE A 312 -16.21 -11.73 -6.69
CA ILE A 312 -16.99 -10.64 -7.26
C ILE A 312 -16.00 -9.59 -7.78
N ARG A 313 -16.07 -9.32 -9.09
CA ARG A 313 -15.04 -8.60 -9.81
C ARG A 313 -15.63 -7.35 -10.47
N TYR A 314 -14.91 -6.23 -10.36
CA TYR A 314 -15.27 -4.95 -10.96
C TYR A 314 -14.10 -4.43 -11.78
N PRO A 315 -14.19 -4.48 -13.13
CA PRO A 315 -13.18 -3.89 -14.01
C PRO A 315 -12.98 -2.40 -13.73
N LEU A 316 -11.74 -1.92 -13.84
CA LEU A 316 -11.44 -0.52 -13.61
C LEU A 316 -12.07 0.40 -14.63
N VAL A 317 -12.54 1.55 -14.18
CA VAL A 317 -12.95 2.67 -15.04
C VAL A 317 -11.70 3.46 -15.43
N THR A 318 -11.31 3.42 -16.69
CA THR A 318 -10.06 4.01 -17.20
C THR A 318 -10.25 5.21 -18.12
N GLY A 319 -11.48 5.45 -18.59
CA GLY A 319 -11.79 6.60 -19.45
C GLY A 319 -12.07 7.86 -18.63
N GLU A 320 -11.41 8.98 -18.96
CA GLU A 320 -11.61 10.26 -18.28
C GLU A 320 -13.06 10.73 -18.39
N GLN A 321 -13.59 11.19 -17.27
CA GLN A 321 -14.96 11.69 -17.18
C GLN A 321 -14.95 13.19 -16.87
N VAL A 322 -15.25 13.99 -17.90
CA VAL A 322 -15.31 15.44 -17.79
C VAL A 322 -16.76 15.88 -17.65
N ARG A 323 -17.08 16.61 -16.60
CA ARG A 323 -18.39 17.24 -16.41
C ARG A 323 -18.39 18.61 -17.07
N PHE A 324 -19.16 18.80 -18.13
CA PHE A 324 -19.45 20.12 -18.71
C PHE A 324 -20.55 20.81 -17.89
N LEU A 325 -20.38 22.10 -17.62
CA LEU A 325 -21.36 22.92 -16.88
C LEU A 325 -22.18 23.83 -17.78
N ASN A 326 -21.93 23.83 -19.08
CA ASN A 326 -22.64 24.61 -20.10
C ASN A 326 -23.22 23.71 -21.18
#